data_e71861b92e0ee00538de9b3e91db3f7a
#
_entry.id   e71861b92e0ee00538de9b3e91db3f7a
#
_cell.length_a   1.000
_cell.length_b   1.000
_cell.length_c   1.000
_cell.angle_alpha   90.00
_cell.angle_beta   90.00
_cell.angle_gamma   90.00
#
_symmetry.space_group_name_H-M   'P 1'
#
loop_
_entity.id
_entity.type
_entity.pdbx_description
1 polymer ?
#
loop_
_entity_poly.entity_id
_entity_poly.type
_entity_poly.pdbx_seq_one_letter_code
_entity_poly.pdbx_strand_id
1 'polypeptide(L)'
;MKNLFDNHNHSQFSFDGKKASVESTALMAKEKGLGGLCFSDHFDAYTPPMKAAFEDMVPEDFDVKVQQDEIDRIQDILEGSGFRILKGIEIGMYCECHGQIRSKLSDNSFDQVIASVHYIEQTDPYYGGYYDGKDWRQAYGTYLETIYREMTWLRDFDIMGHFDYIVRYAPYPQESIRYRDFSDIMDEMFRFLIDEGKAIEINTKSYQNFNGRH
;
A
#
# COMPACT_ATOMS: atom_id res chain seq x y z
N MET A 1 -24.85 3.17 -1.77
CA MET A 1 -23.39 3.10 -1.67
C MET A 1 -22.66 4.44 -1.91
N LYS A 2 -23.37 5.55 -2.14
CA LYS A 2 -22.78 6.88 -2.41
C LYS A 2 -21.79 7.42 -1.33
N ASN A 3 -21.72 6.78 -0.17
CA ASN A 3 -20.79 7.16 0.92
C ASN A 3 -19.60 6.19 1.05
N LEU A 4 -19.44 5.23 0.14
CA LEU A 4 -18.29 4.34 0.12
C LEU A 4 -17.24 4.89 -0.84
N PHE A 5 -15.99 4.91 -0.38
CA PHE A 5 -14.80 5.21 -1.16
C PHE A 5 -13.93 3.97 -1.26
N ASP A 6 -13.31 3.79 -2.41
CA ASP A 6 -12.22 2.84 -2.57
C ASP A 6 -10.90 3.61 -2.43
N ASN A 7 -10.19 3.37 -1.34
CA ASN A 7 -9.03 4.17 -0.97
C ASN A 7 -7.71 3.65 -1.53
N HIS A 8 -7.69 2.47 -2.16
CA HIS A 8 -6.46 1.83 -2.61
C HIS A 8 -6.62 1.28 -4.03
N ASN A 9 -6.30 2.11 -5.01
CA ASN A 9 -6.34 1.75 -6.44
C ASN A 9 -5.07 2.17 -7.13
N HIS A 10 -4.55 1.29 -7.99
CA HIS A 10 -3.41 1.58 -8.86
C HIS A 10 -3.89 1.87 -10.28
N SER A 11 -3.29 2.87 -10.90
CA SER A 11 -3.57 3.28 -12.27
C SER A 11 -2.46 2.84 -13.23
N GLN A 12 -2.56 3.28 -14.48
CA GLN A 12 -1.52 3.04 -15.51
C GLN A 12 -0.14 3.60 -15.14
N PHE A 13 -0.06 4.45 -14.12
CA PHE A 13 1.21 5.01 -13.65
C PHE A 13 1.95 4.07 -12.71
N SER A 14 1.24 3.17 -12.05
CA SER A 14 1.87 2.13 -11.22
C SER A 14 2.39 0.98 -12.07
N PHE A 15 3.51 0.40 -11.67
CA PHE A 15 4.10 -0.74 -12.39
C PHE A 15 3.17 -1.95 -12.48
N ASP A 16 2.31 -2.15 -11.50
CA ASP A 16 1.35 -3.26 -11.44
C ASP A 16 -0.06 -2.88 -11.96
N GLY A 17 -0.32 -1.57 -12.14
CA GLY A 17 -1.61 -1.02 -12.60
C GLY A 17 -1.75 -0.81 -14.11
N LYS A 18 -0.76 -1.19 -14.93
CA LYS A 18 -0.66 -0.86 -16.38
C LYS A 18 -1.88 -1.14 -17.25
N LYS A 19 -2.81 -1.97 -16.79
CA LYS A 19 -4.06 -2.30 -17.51
C LYS A 19 -5.27 -1.47 -17.06
N ALA A 20 -5.13 -0.67 -16.02
CA ALA A 20 -6.21 0.10 -15.41
C ALA A 20 -5.93 1.59 -15.61
N SER A 21 -6.66 2.26 -16.50
CA SER A 21 -6.53 3.72 -16.64
C SER A 21 -7.33 4.44 -15.55
N VAL A 22 -6.88 5.65 -15.19
CA VAL A 22 -7.61 6.55 -14.29
C VAL A 22 -9.07 6.70 -14.76
N GLU A 23 -9.27 6.93 -16.06
CA GLU A 23 -10.60 7.12 -16.65
C GLU A 23 -11.47 5.86 -16.51
N SER A 24 -10.99 4.70 -16.97
CA SER A 24 -11.80 3.47 -16.95
C SER A 24 -12.17 3.04 -15.53
N THR A 25 -11.24 3.17 -14.58
CA THR A 25 -11.45 2.81 -13.18
C THR A 25 -12.44 3.76 -12.50
N ALA A 26 -12.30 5.08 -12.71
CA ALA A 26 -13.22 6.06 -12.15
C ALA A 26 -14.65 5.89 -12.69
N LEU A 27 -14.80 5.69 -14.00
CA LEU A 27 -16.12 5.46 -14.61
C LEU A 27 -16.77 4.18 -14.07
N MET A 28 -16.02 3.08 -13.95
CA MET A 28 -16.52 1.83 -13.40
C MET A 28 -16.91 1.96 -11.92
N ALA A 29 -16.11 2.62 -11.11
CA ALA A 29 -16.41 2.85 -9.70
C ALA A 29 -17.68 3.68 -9.52
N LYS A 30 -17.85 4.73 -10.33
CA LYS A 30 -19.06 5.54 -10.37
C LYS A 30 -20.29 4.73 -10.80
N GLU A 31 -20.17 3.91 -11.84
CA GLU A 31 -21.24 3.02 -12.32
C GLU A 31 -21.68 2.03 -11.23
N LYS A 32 -20.73 1.51 -10.46
CA LYS A 32 -20.98 0.65 -9.29
C LYS A 32 -21.60 1.40 -8.10
N GLY A 33 -21.73 2.72 -8.18
CA GLY A 33 -22.39 3.54 -7.18
C GLY A 33 -21.50 3.91 -5.98
N LEU A 34 -20.19 3.89 -6.13
CA LEU A 34 -19.28 4.46 -5.14
C LEU A 34 -19.40 6.00 -5.10
N GLY A 35 -19.05 6.61 -3.98
CA GLY A 35 -18.97 8.06 -3.83
C GLY A 35 -17.68 8.65 -4.37
N GLY A 36 -16.65 7.82 -4.51
CA GLY A 36 -15.34 8.22 -5.03
C GLY A 36 -14.32 7.11 -4.89
N LEU A 37 -13.09 7.41 -5.31
CA LEU A 37 -11.93 6.56 -5.12
C LEU A 37 -10.65 7.40 -4.96
N CYS A 38 -9.58 6.77 -4.52
CA CYS A 38 -8.24 7.33 -4.48
C CYS A 38 -7.33 6.50 -5.41
N PHE A 39 -6.54 7.18 -6.24
CA PHE A 39 -5.42 6.53 -6.92
C PHE A 39 -4.17 6.68 -6.05
N SER A 40 -3.66 5.55 -5.61
CA SER A 40 -2.51 5.42 -4.73
C SER A 40 -1.41 4.60 -5.40
N ASP A 41 -0.90 5.11 -6.54
CA ASP A 41 0.14 4.42 -7.29
C ASP A 41 1.40 4.22 -6.45
N HIS A 42 2.11 3.11 -6.68
CA HIS A 42 3.26 2.70 -5.89
C HIS A 42 4.46 3.64 -5.97
N PHE A 43 5.02 3.93 -4.82
CA PHE A 43 6.39 4.41 -4.69
C PHE A 43 7.19 3.50 -3.77
N ASP A 44 7.96 2.61 -4.36
CA ASP A 44 8.90 1.73 -3.66
C ASP A 44 10.34 2.22 -3.97
N ALA A 45 10.99 2.76 -2.96
CA ALA A 45 12.37 3.20 -3.09
C ALA A 45 13.34 2.02 -2.92
N TYR A 46 14.42 2.03 -3.67
CA TYR A 46 15.40 0.94 -3.71
C TYR A 46 16.79 1.46 -3.42
N THR A 47 17.53 0.75 -2.59
CA THR A 47 18.96 0.97 -2.43
C THR A 47 19.74 0.46 -3.65
N PRO A 48 20.97 0.95 -3.90
CA PRO A 48 21.80 0.43 -4.99
C PRO A 48 22.03 -1.10 -4.95
N PRO A 49 22.28 -1.73 -3.79
CA PRO A 49 22.34 -3.18 -3.71
C PRO A 49 21.04 -3.89 -4.10
N MET A 50 19.87 -3.37 -3.68
CA MET A 50 18.58 -3.91 -4.07
C MET A 50 18.37 -3.79 -5.59
N LYS A 51 18.69 -2.63 -6.17
CA LYS A 51 18.62 -2.44 -7.63
C LYS A 51 19.48 -3.45 -8.39
N ALA A 52 20.68 -3.71 -7.90
CA ALA A 52 21.58 -4.70 -8.49
C ALA A 52 21.06 -6.15 -8.33
N ALA A 53 20.40 -6.46 -7.21
CA ALA A 53 19.85 -7.79 -6.95
C ALA A 53 18.57 -8.08 -7.76
N PHE A 54 17.75 -7.05 -7.99
CA PHE A 54 16.49 -7.19 -8.73
C PHE A 54 16.62 -6.88 -10.22
N GLU A 55 17.76 -6.31 -10.68
CA GLU A 55 18.03 -5.98 -12.07
C GLU A 55 16.87 -5.27 -12.78
N ASP A 56 16.34 -5.87 -13.85
CA ASP A 56 15.22 -5.32 -14.63
C ASP A 56 13.86 -5.40 -13.92
N MET A 57 13.79 -5.99 -12.72
CA MET A 57 12.55 -6.09 -11.95
C MET A 57 12.29 -4.89 -11.03
N VAL A 58 13.24 -3.95 -10.94
CA VAL A 58 13.03 -2.69 -10.20
C VAL A 58 11.99 -1.86 -10.93
N PRO A 59 10.84 -1.59 -10.33
CA PRO A 59 9.82 -0.76 -10.96
C PRO A 59 10.34 0.67 -11.20
N GLU A 60 9.94 1.24 -12.32
CA GLU A 60 10.15 2.67 -12.54
C GLU A 60 9.26 3.48 -11.60
N ASP A 61 9.81 4.54 -11.03
CA ASP A 61 9.04 5.52 -10.28
C ASP A 61 8.12 6.29 -11.24
N PHE A 62 6.91 6.60 -10.79
CA PHE A 62 5.97 7.36 -11.60
C PHE A 62 6.12 8.88 -11.39
N ASP A 63 5.80 9.63 -12.45
CA ASP A 63 5.73 11.09 -12.38
C ASP A 63 4.42 11.53 -11.70
N VAL A 64 4.53 12.01 -10.46
CA VAL A 64 3.39 12.47 -9.65
C VAL A 64 2.58 13.56 -10.35
N LYS A 65 3.27 14.50 -11.02
CA LYS A 65 2.57 15.58 -11.72
C LYS A 65 1.71 15.05 -12.87
N VAL A 66 2.25 14.12 -13.66
CA VAL A 66 1.52 13.53 -14.79
C VAL A 66 0.32 12.72 -14.29
N GLN A 67 0.47 11.97 -13.19
CA GLN A 67 -0.64 11.26 -12.55
C GLN A 67 -1.73 12.24 -12.10
N GLN A 68 -1.34 13.30 -11.39
CA GLN A 68 -2.29 14.27 -10.83
C GLN A 68 -2.99 15.09 -11.91
N ASP A 69 -2.29 15.48 -12.96
CA ASP A 69 -2.88 16.17 -14.12
C ASP A 69 -3.95 15.30 -14.81
N GLU A 70 -3.70 13.97 -14.93
CA GLU A 70 -4.70 13.03 -15.47
C GLU A 70 -5.90 12.85 -14.53
N ILE A 71 -5.66 12.80 -13.22
CA ILE A 71 -6.74 12.75 -12.22
C ILE A 71 -7.61 13.99 -12.32
N ASP A 72 -7.02 15.18 -12.39
CA ASP A 72 -7.76 16.45 -12.55
C ASP A 72 -8.59 16.44 -13.83
N ARG A 73 -8.01 16.04 -14.95
CA ARG A 73 -8.72 15.92 -16.23
C ARG A 73 -9.98 15.03 -16.13
N ILE A 74 -9.89 13.89 -15.44
CA ILE A 74 -11.04 13.00 -15.28
C ILE A 74 -12.03 13.54 -14.24
N GLN A 75 -11.54 14.20 -13.18
CA GLN A 75 -12.43 14.85 -12.21
C GLN A 75 -13.28 15.95 -12.87
N ASP A 76 -12.70 16.73 -13.80
CA ASP A 76 -13.42 17.75 -14.58
C ASP A 76 -14.52 17.12 -15.46
N ILE A 77 -14.24 16.00 -16.12
CA ILE A 77 -15.23 15.24 -16.92
C ILE A 77 -16.39 14.75 -16.02
N LEU A 78 -16.11 14.46 -14.77
CA LEU A 78 -17.09 13.97 -13.79
C LEU A 78 -17.72 15.10 -12.96
N GLU A 79 -17.44 16.36 -13.27
CA GLU A 79 -18.00 17.52 -12.57
C GLU A 79 -19.53 17.43 -12.48
N GLY A 80 -20.09 17.84 -11.34
CA GLY A 80 -21.53 17.81 -11.09
C GLY A 80 -22.15 16.43 -10.83
N SER A 81 -21.37 15.34 -10.99
CA SER A 81 -21.87 13.98 -10.71
C SER A 81 -21.90 13.63 -9.22
N GLY A 82 -21.19 14.37 -8.37
CA GLY A 82 -20.98 14.07 -6.97
C GLY A 82 -19.97 12.95 -6.71
N PHE A 83 -19.30 12.42 -7.75
CA PHE A 83 -18.21 11.46 -7.63
C PHE A 83 -16.88 12.21 -7.42
N ARG A 84 -16.05 11.72 -6.51
CA ARG A 84 -14.75 12.35 -6.19
C ARG A 84 -13.60 11.41 -6.48
N ILE A 85 -12.53 11.98 -7.03
CA ILE A 85 -11.25 11.26 -7.20
C ILE A 85 -10.22 11.97 -6.32
N LEU A 86 -9.52 11.19 -5.49
CA LEU A 86 -8.44 11.68 -4.64
C LEU A 86 -7.09 11.34 -5.26
N LYS A 87 -6.13 12.25 -5.08
CA LYS A 87 -4.73 12.13 -5.48
C LYS A 87 -3.94 11.50 -4.35
N GLY A 88 -3.61 10.25 -4.47
CA GLY A 88 -2.90 9.50 -3.44
C GLY A 88 -1.59 8.92 -3.92
N ILE A 89 -0.92 8.29 -2.97
CA ILE A 89 0.30 7.53 -3.17
C ILE A 89 0.34 6.35 -2.19
N GLU A 90 0.85 5.21 -2.61
CA GLU A 90 1.23 4.12 -1.72
C GLU A 90 2.75 4.10 -1.56
N ILE A 91 3.21 4.38 -0.34
CA ILE A 91 4.63 4.38 0.01
C ILE A 91 5.03 3.02 0.53
N GLY A 92 5.97 2.36 -0.15
CA GLY A 92 6.69 1.22 0.39
C GLY A 92 7.72 1.68 1.42
N MET A 93 7.40 1.48 2.70
CA MET A 93 8.29 1.84 3.81
C MET A 93 9.46 0.87 3.89
N TYR A 94 10.68 1.42 3.90
CA TYR A 94 11.90 0.65 4.09
C TYR A 94 13.01 1.52 4.69
N CYS A 95 13.58 1.08 5.81
CA CYS A 95 14.49 1.90 6.63
C CYS A 95 15.71 2.44 5.89
N GLU A 96 16.28 1.68 4.96
CA GLU A 96 17.43 2.13 4.16
C GLU A 96 17.06 3.18 3.10
N CYS A 97 15.76 3.38 2.83
CA CYS A 97 15.24 4.31 1.83
C CYS A 97 14.55 5.54 2.42
N HIS A 98 14.64 5.75 3.72
CA HIS A 98 13.97 6.85 4.43
C HIS A 98 14.20 8.24 3.80
N GLY A 99 15.43 8.54 3.34
CA GLY A 99 15.72 9.82 2.68
C GLY A 99 14.92 10.02 1.39
N GLN A 100 14.80 8.99 0.56
CA GLN A 100 14.05 9.02 -0.69
C GLN A 100 12.55 9.18 -0.42
N ILE A 101 12.02 8.46 0.58
CA ILE A 101 10.62 8.55 0.99
C ILE A 101 10.27 9.97 1.45
N ARG A 102 11.10 10.56 2.32
CA ARG A 102 10.89 11.94 2.78
C ARG A 102 10.92 12.95 1.64
N SER A 103 11.87 12.82 0.71
CA SER A 103 11.95 13.71 -0.45
C SER A 103 10.67 13.58 -1.30
N LYS A 104 10.23 12.35 -1.61
CA LYS A 104 9.01 12.12 -2.39
C LYS A 104 7.78 12.80 -1.77
N LEU A 105 7.60 12.67 -0.45
CA LEU A 105 6.48 13.28 0.25
C LEU A 105 6.62 14.81 0.41
N SER A 106 7.83 15.34 0.65
CA SER A 106 8.05 16.78 0.82
C SER A 106 7.97 17.56 -0.49
N ASP A 107 8.33 16.93 -1.60
CA ASP A 107 8.38 17.57 -2.92
C ASP A 107 7.01 17.56 -3.63
N ASN A 108 6.02 16.84 -3.07
CA ASN A 108 4.70 16.66 -3.66
C ASN A 108 3.59 16.85 -2.61
N SER A 109 2.36 17.04 -3.10
CA SER A 109 1.17 17.13 -2.24
C SER A 109 0.18 16.04 -2.63
N PHE A 110 -0.34 15.35 -1.63
CA PHE A 110 -1.30 14.26 -1.79
C PHE A 110 -2.53 14.49 -0.91
N ASP A 111 -3.70 14.05 -1.39
CA ASP A 111 -4.92 14.00 -0.58
C ASP A 111 -4.89 12.81 0.41
N GLN A 112 -4.13 11.76 0.09
CA GLN A 112 -4.02 10.55 0.89
C GLN A 112 -2.66 9.87 0.68
N VAL A 113 -2.05 9.45 1.76
CA VAL A 113 -0.83 8.64 1.78
C VAL A 113 -1.12 7.30 2.46
N ILE A 114 -0.92 6.20 1.73
CA ILE A 114 -0.91 4.85 2.27
C ILE A 114 0.52 4.46 2.58
N ALA A 115 0.77 3.95 3.78
CA ALA A 115 2.06 3.46 4.22
C ALA A 115 2.04 1.92 4.32
N SER A 116 2.82 1.26 3.48
CA SER A 116 2.87 -0.21 3.35
C SER A 116 4.30 -0.74 3.54
N VAL A 117 4.45 -1.99 3.93
CA VAL A 117 5.75 -2.68 3.96
C VAL A 117 5.74 -3.77 2.89
N HIS A 118 6.50 -3.54 1.81
CA HIS A 118 6.70 -4.51 0.73
C HIS A 118 8.04 -5.23 0.85
N TYR A 119 9.05 -4.58 1.44
CA TYR A 119 10.39 -5.14 1.66
C TYR A 119 10.66 -5.38 3.12
N ILE A 120 11.19 -6.54 3.41
CA ILE A 120 11.64 -6.95 4.73
C ILE A 120 12.92 -7.76 4.62
N GLU A 121 13.93 -7.45 5.44
CA GLU A 121 15.23 -8.13 5.39
C GLU A 121 15.82 -8.20 3.96
N GLN A 122 15.71 -7.09 3.21
CA GLN A 122 16.19 -6.95 1.83
C GLN A 122 15.49 -7.87 0.81
N THR A 123 14.33 -8.40 1.15
CA THR A 123 13.56 -9.34 0.33
C THR A 123 12.12 -8.86 0.20
N ASP A 124 11.54 -8.99 -0.98
CA ASP A 124 10.09 -8.93 -1.13
C ASP A 124 9.52 -10.35 -0.94
N PRO A 125 8.61 -10.54 0.03
CA PRO A 125 7.95 -11.82 0.25
C PRO A 125 7.28 -12.44 -0.98
N TYR A 126 6.90 -11.59 -1.96
CA TYR A 126 6.35 -12.02 -3.24
C TYR A 126 7.29 -12.97 -4.01
N TYR A 127 8.60 -12.69 -3.99
CA TYR A 127 9.60 -13.51 -4.70
C TYR A 127 10.10 -14.72 -3.90
N GLY A 128 9.62 -14.89 -2.65
CA GLY A 128 10.10 -15.93 -1.74
C GLY A 128 11.40 -15.56 -1.02
N GLY A 129 12.07 -16.57 -0.44
CA GLY A 129 13.33 -16.36 0.29
C GLY A 129 13.14 -15.80 1.71
N TYR A 130 12.23 -14.87 1.91
CA TYR A 130 11.94 -14.32 3.22
C TYR A 130 11.56 -15.39 4.26
N TYR A 131 10.84 -16.41 3.84
CA TYR A 131 10.31 -17.46 4.73
C TYR A 131 11.33 -18.55 5.08
N ASP A 132 12.47 -18.58 4.41
CA ASP A 132 13.47 -19.63 4.57
C ASP A 132 14.00 -19.69 6.01
N GLY A 133 13.94 -20.87 6.60
CA GLY A 133 14.38 -21.10 7.98
C GLY A 133 13.49 -20.53 9.08
N LYS A 134 12.35 -19.93 8.74
CA LYS A 134 11.39 -19.37 9.69
C LYS A 134 10.15 -20.25 9.81
N ASP A 135 9.58 -20.34 11.00
CA ASP A 135 8.18 -20.73 11.15
C ASP A 135 7.25 -19.52 10.94
N TRP A 136 5.94 -19.80 10.89
CA TRP A 136 4.95 -18.76 10.63
C TRP A 136 4.90 -17.68 11.73
N ARG A 137 5.18 -18.05 13.01
CA ARG A 137 5.19 -17.08 14.12
C ARG A 137 6.37 -16.12 13.99
N GLN A 138 7.53 -16.65 13.65
CA GLN A 138 8.72 -15.84 13.39
C GLN A 138 8.50 -14.94 12.19
N ALA A 139 8.04 -15.47 11.06
CA ALA A 139 7.84 -14.70 9.84
C ALA A 139 6.81 -13.57 10.03
N TYR A 140 5.63 -13.89 10.56
CA TYR A 140 4.57 -12.90 10.74
C TYR A 140 4.89 -11.90 11.87
N GLY A 141 5.49 -12.36 12.97
CA GLY A 141 5.91 -11.49 14.08
C GLY A 141 6.94 -10.45 13.61
N THR A 142 8.01 -10.89 12.95
CA THR A 142 9.03 -9.97 12.40
C THR A 142 8.44 -8.98 11.40
N TYR A 143 7.46 -9.39 10.61
CA TYR A 143 6.76 -8.49 9.68
C TYR A 143 5.95 -7.42 10.41
N LEU A 144 5.15 -7.79 11.41
CA LEU A 144 4.39 -6.84 12.22
C LEU A 144 5.29 -5.87 12.98
N GLU A 145 6.38 -6.36 13.58
CA GLU A 145 7.40 -5.51 14.21
C GLU A 145 8.03 -4.52 13.22
N THR A 146 8.25 -4.96 11.98
CA THR A 146 8.76 -4.09 10.92
C THR A 146 7.73 -3.01 10.56
N ILE A 147 6.46 -3.35 10.39
CA ILE A 147 5.40 -2.36 10.15
C ILE A 147 5.38 -1.34 11.29
N TYR A 148 5.38 -1.79 12.55
CA TYR A 148 5.35 -0.89 13.71
C TYR A 148 6.53 0.07 13.73
N ARG A 149 7.74 -0.43 13.52
CA ARG A 149 8.96 0.38 13.46
C ARG A 149 8.89 1.42 12.34
N GLU A 150 8.52 1.00 11.14
CA GLU A 150 8.48 1.88 9.98
C GLU A 150 7.38 2.95 10.09
N MET A 151 6.18 2.59 10.53
CA MET A 151 5.09 3.56 10.68
C MET A 151 5.36 4.57 11.81
N THR A 152 6.01 4.16 12.90
CA THR A 152 6.40 5.08 13.98
C THR A 152 7.49 6.05 13.55
N TRP A 153 8.32 5.67 12.58
CA TRP A 153 9.31 6.55 11.96
C TRP A 153 8.65 7.52 10.97
N LEU A 154 7.81 7.02 10.03
CA LEU A 154 7.25 7.83 8.96
C LEU A 154 6.29 8.88 9.51
N ARG A 155 5.32 8.51 10.32
CA ARG A 155 4.25 9.33 10.90
C ARG A 155 3.40 10.14 9.92
N ASP A 156 3.97 10.61 8.82
CA ASP A 156 3.30 11.41 7.79
C ASP A 156 2.63 10.51 6.75
N PHE A 157 1.54 9.87 7.17
CA PHE A 157 0.67 9.03 6.35
C PHE A 157 -0.76 9.08 6.92
N ASP A 158 -1.73 8.62 6.15
CA ASP A 158 -3.15 8.59 6.55
C ASP A 158 -3.63 7.18 6.87
N ILE A 159 -3.20 6.19 6.09
CA ILE A 159 -3.67 4.80 6.16
C ILE A 159 -2.47 3.87 6.25
N MET A 160 -2.47 2.96 7.24
CA MET A 160 -1.58 1.80 7.23
C MET A 160 -2.15 0.76 6.27
N GLY A 161 -1.40 0.48 5.21
CA GLY A 161 -1.76 -0.49 4.17
C GLY A 161 -1.69 -1.93 4.66
N HIS A 162 -2.35 -2.82 3.97
CA HIS A 162 -2.45 -4.27 4.14
C HIS A 162 -1.41 -4.93 5.07
N PHE A 163 -1.62 -4.85 6.38
CA PHE A 163 -0.74 -5.46 7.39
C PHE A 163 -0.61 -7.00 7.25
N ASP A 164 -1.46 -7.58 6.42
CA ASP A 164 -1.54 -9.01 6.12
C ASP A 164 -0.85 -9.42 4.79
N TYR A 165 -0.16 -8.50 4.12
CA TYR A 165 0.49 -8.73 2.83
C TYR A 165 1.33 -10.02 2.79
N ILE A 166 2.11 -10.24 3.84
CA ILE A 166 3.00 -11.39 3.96
C ILE A 166 2.28 -12.75 3.91
N VAL A 167 1.02 -12.80 4.37
CA VAL A 167 0.26 -14.07 4.43
C VAL A 167 -0.07 -14.60 3.05
N ARG A 168 -0.19 -13.70 2.06
CA ARG A 168 -0.55 -14.04 0.68
C ARG A 168 0.41 -15.04 0.04
N TYR A 169 1.68 -14.92 0.35
CA TYR A 169 2.77 -15.67 -0.27
C TYR A 169 3.40 -16.71 0.67
N ALA A 170 2.93 -16.77 1.91
CA ALA A 170 3.49 -17.63 2.93
C ALA A 170 3.28 -19.12 2.62
N PRO A 171 4.31 -19.97 2.77
CA PRO A 171 4.23 -21.40 2.51
C PRO A 171 3.62 -22.18 3.70
N TYR A 172 3.01 -21.49 4.66
CA TYR A 172 2.51 -22.10 5.89
C TYR A 172 1.03 -22.47 5.81
N PRO A 173 0.57 -23.46 6.60
CA PRO A 173 -0.84 -23.76 6.76
C PRO A 173 -1.61 -22.67 7.53
N GLN A 174 -0.89 -21.77 8.21
CA GLN A 174 -1.49 -20.62 8.89
C GLN A 174 -1.82 -19.54 7.85
N GLU A 175 -3.10 -19.41 7.53
CA GLU A 175 -3.60 -18.58 6.42
C GLU A 175 -4.10 -17.19 6.86
N SER A 176 -3.82 -16.77 8.11
CA SER A 176 -4.21 -15.45 8.63
C SER A 176 -3.35 -15.02 9.80
N ILE A 177 -3.17 -13.71 9.95
CA ILE A 177 -2.64 -13.07 11.15
C ILE A 177 -3.80 -12.90 12.12
N ARG A 178 -3.74 -13.60 13.25
CA ARG A 178 -4.78 -13.52 14.28
C ARG A 178 -4.31 -12.70 15.46
N TYR A 179 -5.11 -11.77 15.91
CA TYR A 179 -4.82 -10.93 17.07
C TYR A 179 -4.29 -11.73 18.29
N ARG A 180 -4.95 -12.84 18.65
CA ARG A 180 -4.54 -13.69 19.79
C ARG A 180 -3.13 -14.27 19.71
N ASP A 181 -2.56 -14.34 18.49
CA ASP A 181 -1.23 -14.91 18.26
C ASP A 181 -0.13 -13.84 18.34
N PHE A 182 -0.51 -12.55 18.22
CA PHE A 182 0.39 -11.39 18.12
C PHE A 182 -0.16 -10.17 18.89
N SER A 183 -0.90 -10.40 20.00
CA SER A 183 -1.62 -9.35 20.72
C SER A 183 -0.74 -8.17 21.11
N ASP A 184 0.47 -8.43 21.62
CA ASP A 184 1.32 -7.41 22.18
C ASP A 184 1.74 -6.39 21.09
N ILE A 185 2.26 -6.87 19.95
CA ILE A 185 2.66 -5.97 18.86
C ILE A 185 1.45 -5.32 18.18
N MET A 186 0.33 -6.03 18.02
CA MET A 186 -0.87 -5.46 17.43
C MET A 186 -1.49 -4.38 18.34
N ASP A 187 -1.43 -4.53 19.66
CA ASP A 187 -1.85 -3.49 20.60
C ASP A 187 -1.00 -2.23 20.47
N GLU A 188 0.31 -2.35 20.34
CA GLU A 188 1.19 -1.22 20.11
C GLU A 188 0.88 -0.51 18.78
N MET A 189 0.66 -1.30 17.71
CA MET A 189 0.27 -0.76 16.41
C MET A 189 -1.06 -0.01 16.48
N PHE A 190 -2.08 -0.60 17.10
CA PHE A 190 -3.40 0.02 17.20
C PHE A 190 -3.39 1.27 18.08
N ARG A 191 -2.67 1.27 19.22
CA ARG A 191 -2.50 2.47 20.04
C ARG A 191 -1.86 3.60 19.24
N PHE A 192 -0.77 3.31 18.52
CA PHE A 192 -0.12 4.31 17.68
C PHE A 192 -1.09 4.89 16.64
N LEU A 193 -1.84 4.05 15.92
CA LEU A 193 -2.79 4.50 14.91
C LEU A 193 -3.90 5.37 15.52
N ILE A 194 -4.42 4.99 16.68
CA ILE A 194 -5.45 5.75 17.40
C ILE A 194 -4.90 7.10 17.87
N ASP A 195 -3.73 7.10 18.51
CA ASP A 195 -3.13 8.31 19.07
C ASP A 195 -2.74 9.34 18.00
N GLU A 196 -2.31 8.85 16.83
CA GLU A 196 -1.94 9.70 15.68
C GLU A 196 -3.12 9.97 14.72
N GLY A 197 -4.32 9.46 15.02
CA GLY A 197 -5.51 9.65 14.20
C GLY A 197 -5.43 9.02 12.80
N LYS A 198 -4.72 7.89 12.68
CA LYS A 198 -4.50 7.16 11.43
C LYS A 198 -5.52 6.03 11.27
N ALA A 199 -5.77 5.66 10.02
CA ALA A 199 -6.61 4.51 9.68
C ALA A 199 -5.78 3.24 9.44
N ILE A 200 -6.46 2.10 9.50
CA ILE A 200 -5.94 0.80 9.04
C ILE A 200 -6.76 0.34 7.84
N GLU A 201 -6.11 -0.20 6.84
CA GLU A 201 -6.76 -0.76 5.67
C GLU A 201 -7.33 -2.15 5.96
N ILE A 202 -8.53 -2.41 5.41
CA ILE A 202 -9.05 -3.76 5.22
C ILE A 202 -8.93 -4.09 3.73
N ASN A 203 -7.82 -4.70 3.34
CA ASN A 203 -7.56 -5.03 1.94
C ASN A 203 -8.33 -6.28 1.52
N THR A 204 -9.18 -6.15 0.49
CA THR A 204 -10.04 -7.22 0.02
C THR A 204 -9.47 -8.07 -1.13
N LYS A 205 -8.28 -7.74 -1.64
CA LYS A 205 -7.61 -8.46 -2.74
C LYS A 205 -7.38 -9.94 -2.41
N SER A 206 -7.09 -10.24 -1.15
CA SER A 206 -6.86 -11.60 -0.67
C SER A 206 -8.08 -12.52 -0.82
N TYR A 207 -9.29 -12.00 -0.68
CA TYR A 207 -10.52 -12.78 -0.85
C TYR A 207 -10.74 -13.20 -2.31
N GLN A 208 -10.27 -12.42 -3.27
CA GLN A 208 -10.44 -12.70 -4.70
C GLN A 208 -9.32 -13.59 -5.24
N ASN A 209 -8.07 -13.31 -4.89
CA ASN A 209 -6.90 -13.85 -5.58
C ASN A 209 -6.10 -14.87 -4.75
N PHE A 210 -6.26 -14.91 -3.44
CA PHE A 210 -5.43 -15.70 -2.53
C PHE A 210 -6.24 -16.65 -1.63
N ASN A 211 -7.40 -17.11 -2.09
CA ASN A 211 -8.28 -18.03 -1.37
C ASN A 211 -8.66 -17.56 0.05
N GLY A 212 -8.72 -16.26 0.27
CA GLY A 212 -9.06 -15.67 1.56
C GLY A 212 -7.92 -15.62 2.57
N ARG A 213 -6.66 -15.79 2.15
CA ARG A 213 -5.49 -15.58 3.04
C ARG A 213 -5.37 -14.12 3.47
N HIS A 214 -5.30 -13.89 4.77
CA HIS A 214 -5.26 -12.55 5.37
C HIS A 214 -4.66 -12.52 6.78
#